data_8adec7d338158f48f11f09987689c2cf
#
_entry.id   8adec7d338158f48f11f09987689c2cf
#
_cell.length_a   1.000
_cell.length_b   1.000
_cell.length_c   1.000
_cell.angle_alpha   90.00
_cell.angle_beta   90.00
_cell.angle_gamma   90.00
#
_symmetry.space_group_name_H-M   'P 1'
#
loop_
_entity.id
_entity.type
_entity.pdbx_description
1 polymer ?
#
loop_
_entity_poly.entity_id
_entity_poly.type
_entity_poly.pdbx_seq_one_letter_code
_entity_poly.pdbx_strand_id
1 'polypeptide(L)'
;MNTMIKILLIALAGLCACIAAQSAEPRAFGWKPDVGGVVDKAFGPRFRGATIKESVDLRAKMPPVYDQGAIGSCVSQGVGVALDYAHVKSNPGLKFFTPSRLFIYFQGRVAIGTVNQDSGCQIRDAIAATQKLGAPLESLWPYRESKFKAKPPTAAYSDALKRQIIQAYKAETLDDVKRALSLDLPVVFGVPVYRSIMDLSWFNYTLPMPAKNERSVGGHAMVVVGYRNSDSMLIVRNSWSSNWGRSGHMLMPFEYWNKFQRQTDAWVISVAE
;
A
#
# COMPACT_ATOMS: atom_id res chain seq x y z
N MET A 1 57.10 31.41 -6.65
CA MET A 1 55.69 31.61 -6.94
C MET A 1 55.31 30.67 -8.06
N ASN A 2 54.53 29.65 -7.87
CA ASN A 2 54.00 28.67 -8.86
C ASN A 2 54.21 27.18 -8.56
N THR A 3 54.25 26.77 -7.31
CA THR A 3 54.17 25.30 -7.07
C THR A 3 53.01 24.92 -6.13
N MET A 4 52.32 25.87 -5.52
CA MET A 4 51.16 25.61 -4.62
C MET A 4 49.80 25.67 -5.26
N ILE A 5 49.67 26.11 -6.53
CA ILE A 5 48.37 26.24 -7.22
C ILE A 5 48.01 25.00 -8.04
N LYS A 6 48.94 24.08 -8.29
CA LYS A 6 48.69 22.83 -9.04
C LYS A 6 48.13 21.66 -8.23
N ILE A 7 48.18 21.72 -6.89
CA ILE A 7 47.69 20.62 -6.01
C ILE A 7 46.18 20.79 -5.64
N LEU A 8 45.61 21.98 -5.82
CA LEU A 8 44.20 22.24 -5.44
C LEU A 8 43.18 21.94 -6.56
N LEU A 9 43.62 21.63 -7.75
CA LEU A 9 42.74 21.35 -8.90
C LEU A 9 42.55 19.86 -9.20
N ILE A 10 43.26 18.97 -8.50
CA ILE A 10 43.11 17.50 -8.68
C ILE A 10 42.19 16.88 -7.63
N ALA A 11 41.87 17.60 -6.55
CA ALA A 11 40.98 17.11 -5.50
C ALA A 11 39.48 17.33 -5.73
N LEU A 12 39.06 18.06 -6.78
CA LEU A 12 37.65 18.30 -7.11
C LEU A 12 37.11 17.44 -8.25
N ALA A 13 37.93 16.64 -8.91
CA ALA A 13 37.51 15.77 -10.00
C ALA A 13 37.16 14.32 -9.56
N GLY A 14 37.26 14.02 -8.26
CA GLY A 14 37.09 12.67 -7.73
C GLY A 14 35.75 12.36 -7.10
N LEU A 15 34.79 13.33 -7.02
CA LEU A 15 33.53 13.13 -6.30
C LEU A 15 32.29 13.15 -7.21
N CYS A 16 32.46 12.95 -8.50
CA CYS A 16 31.34 12.92 -9.45
C CYS A 16 31.33 11.62 -10.26
N ALA A 17 31.34 10.48 -9.56
CA ALA A 17 31.07 9.20 -10.21
C ALA A 17 30.64 8.21 -9.15
N CYS A 18 29.37 7.97 -9.07
CA CYS A 18 28.67 6.72 -8.72
C CYS A 18 27.27 7.05 -8.19
N ILE A 19 26.49 7.83 -8.96
CA ILE A 19 25.05 7.56 -8.99
C ILE A 19 24.95 6.39 -9.97
N ALA A 20 25.31 5.19 -9.50
CA ALA A 20 24.92 3.97 -10.17
C ALA A 20 23.40 4.05 -10.26
N ALA A 21 22.85 4.09 -11.46
CA ALA A 21 21.45 3.80 -11.70
C ALA A 21 21.22 2.42 -11.08
N GLN A 22 20.71 2.39 -9.85
CA GLN A 22 20.24 1.16 -9.24
C GLN A 22 19.17 0.67 -10.19
N SER A 23 19.46 -0.36 -10.96
CA SER A 23 18.48 -1.09 -11.74
C SER A 23 17.34 -1.39 -10.77
N ALA A 24 16.17 -0.79 -11.02
CA ALA A 24 15.02 -1.01 -10.17
C ALA A 24 14.80 -2.53 -10.11
N GLU A 25 14.92 -3.11 -8.92
CA GLU A 25 14.63 -4.52 -8.69
C GLU A 25 13.26 -4.84 -9.33
N PRO A 26 13.13 -5.99 -10.01
CA PRO A 26 11.88 -6.35 -10.65
C PRO A 26 10.76 -6.36 -9.60
N ARG A 27 9.68 -5.62 -9.84
CA ARG A 27 8.53 -5.52 -8.95
C ARG A 27 7.41 -6.42 -9.46
N ALA A 28 6.90 -7.32 -8.62
CA ALA A 28 5.73 -8.10 -8.96
C ALA A 28 4.44 -7.36 -8.58
N PHE A 29 3.44 -7.52 -9.43
CA PHE A 29 2.09 -6.98 -9.24
C PHE A 29 1.18 -8.13 -8.82
N GLY A 30 0.58 -8.05 -7.63
CA GLY A 30 -0.13 -9.17 -7.02
C GLY A 30 -1.59 -8.88 -6.67
N TRP A 31 -2.14 -7.72 -7.00
CA TRP A 31 -3.55 -7.47 -6.82
C TRP A 31 -4.36 -8.13 -7.94
N LYS A 32 -5.40 -8.86 -7.53
CA LYS A 32 -6.42 -9.42 -8.42
C LYS A 32 -7.73 -8.67 -8.24
N PRO A 33 -8.44 -8.32 -9.32
CA PRO A 33 -9.77 -7.71 -9.21
C PRO A 33 -10.72 -8.59 -8.42
N ASP A 34 -11.60 -7.94 -7.66
CA ASP A 34 -12.71 -8.61 -6.99
C ASP A 34 -13.70 -9.18 -8.02
N VAL A 35 -13.93 -10.48 -7.97
CA VAL A 35 -14.87 -11.16 -8.90
C VAL A 35 -16.31 -11.23 -8.38
N GLY A 36 -16.60 -10.52 -7.27
CA GLY A 36 -17.90 -10.56 -6.63
C GLY A 36 -18.03 -11.74 -5.65
N GLY A 37 -19.10 -11.78 -4.93
CA GLY A 37 -19.37 -12.81 -3.91
C GLY A 37 -20.35 -12.32 -2.84
N VAL A 38 -20.02 -12.52 -1.59
CA VAL A 38 -20.83 -12.12 -0.42
C VAL A 38 -21.11 -10.62 -0.47
N VAL A 39 -22.33 -10.23 -0.07
CA VAL A 39 -22.76 -8.83 0.01
C VAL A 39 -21.83 -8.08 0.97
N ASP A 40 -21.00 -7.20 0.41
CA ASP A 40 -20.10 -6.37 1.19
C ASP A 40 -20.88 -5.25 1.89
N LYS A 41 -20.41 -4.85 3.06
CA LYS A 41 -20.92 -3.64 3.70
C LYS A 41 -20.43 -2.43 2.92
N ALA A 42 -21.34 -1.71 2.27
CA ALA A 42 -20.99 -0.48 1.58
C ALA A 42 -20.66 0.64 2.60
N PHE A 43 -19.57 1.38 2.32
CA PHE A 43 -19.14 2.49 3.18
C PHE A 43 -20.12 3.66 3.11
N GLY A 44 -20.54 4.04 1.92
CA GLY A 44 -21.38 5.22 1.67
C GLY A 44 -22.63 5.30 2.55
N PRO A 45 -23.51 4.28 2.58
CA PRO A 45 -24.73 4.32 3.41
C PRO A 45 -24.47 4.53 4.90
N ARG A 46 -23.43 3.91 5.46
CA ARG A 46 -23.12 4.01 6.90
C ARG A 46 -22.57 5.38 7.29
N PHE A 47 -21.79 6.01 6.44
CA PHE A 47 -21.05 7.23 6.76
C PHE A 47 -21.52 8.48 5.95
N ARG A 48 -22.70 8.41 5.34
CA ARG A 48 -23.25 9.46 4.46
C ARG A 48 -23.28 10.84 5.12
N GLY A 49 -23.53 10.92 6.43
CA GLY A 49 -23.57 12.17 7.18
C GLY A 49 -22.23 12.81 7.51
N ALA A 50 -21.11 12.08 7.30
CA ALA A 50 -19.80 12.65 7.61
C ALA A 50 -19.38 13.69 6.58
N THR A 51 -18.91 14.85 7.05
CA THR A 51 -18.47 15.95 6.19
C THR A 51 -17.17 15.60 5.47
N ILE A 52 -17.12 15.87 4.17
CA ILE A 52 -15.89 15.80 3.38
C ILE A 52 -15.11 17.10 3.56
N LYS A 53 -13.86 17.00 4.06
CA LYS A 53 -12.94 18.13 4.23
C LYS A 53 -12.39 18.60 2.89
N GLU A 54 -11.82 19.81 2.83
CA GLU A 54 -11.16 20.31 1.62
C GLU A 54 -9.89 19.52 1.27
N SER A 55 -9.15 19.11 2.28
CA SER A 55 -7.97 18.26 2.13
C SER A 55 -7.74 17.41 3.37
N VAL A 56 -7.06 16.29 3.20
CA VAL A 56 -6.59 15.39 4.26
C VAL A 56 -5.19 14.89 3.91
N ASP A 57 -4.32 14.82 4.90
CA ASP A 57 -3.00 14.20 4.77
C ASP A 57 -2.68 13.40 6.04
N LEU A 58 -2.73 12.07 5.93
CA LEU A 58 -2.46 11.16 7.05
C LEU A 58 -1.01 10.70 7.12
N ARG A 59 -0.12 11.12 6.19
CA ARG A 59 1.26 10.58 6.09
C ARG A 59 2.02 10.63 7.40
N ALA A 60 1.91 11.72 8.15
CA ALA A 60 2.59 11.87 9.43
C ALA A 60 2.06 10.95 10.55
N LYS A 61 0.85 10.39 10.35
CA LYS A 61 0.18 9.48 11.29
C LYS A 61 0.34 8.00 10.88
N MET A 62 1.05 7.69 9.81
CA MET A 62 1.19 6.33 9.29
C MET A 62 2.46 5.65 9.82
N PRO A 63 2.48 4.30 9.91
CA PRO A 63 3.71 3.58 10.21
C PRO A 63 4.77 3.77 9.10
N PRO A 64 6.04 3.38 9.32
CA PRO A 64 7.07 3.45 8.27
C PRO A 64 6.65 2.76 6.97
N VAL A 65 7.12 3.27 5.82
CA VAL A 65 6.80 2.68 4.51
C VAL A 65 7.45 1.30 4.38
N TYR A 66 6.66 0.31 3.98
CA TYR A 66 7.13 -1.06 3.77
C TYR A 66 7.80 -1.22 2.41
N ASP A 67 8.58 -2.30 2.27
CA ASP A 67 9.07 -2.80 0.98
C ASP A 67 8.60 -4.23 0.76
N GLN A 68 7.87 -4.46 -0.33
CA GLN A 68 7.40 -5.79 -0.71
C GLN A 68 8.45 -6.61 -1.47
N GLY A 69 9.54 -5.98 -1.92
CA GLY A 69 10.54 -6.64 -2.75
C GLY A 69 9.98 -7.13 -4.09
N ALA A 70 10.41 -8.31 -4.51
CA ALA A 70 10.12 -8.87 -5.83
C ALA A 70 8.85 -9.74 -5.90
N ILE A 71 8.17 -10.02 -4.77
CA ILE A 71 6.97 -10.88 -4.75
C ILE A 71 5.66 -10.08 -4.81
N GLY A 72 4.61 -10.71 -5.35
CA GLY A 72 3.28 -10.12 -5.56
C GLY A 72 2.45 -9.90 -4.30
N SER A 73 3.05 -9.38 -3.22
CA SER A 73 2.43 -9.26 -1.90
C SER A 73 1.79 -7.89 -1.61
N CYS A 74 1.60 -7.04 -2.61
CA CYS A 74 1.11 -5.66 -2.44
C CYS A 74 -0.20 -5.57 -1.64
N VAL A 75 -1.12 -6.51 -1.80
CA VAL A 75 -2.37 -6.57 -1.04
C VAL A 75 -2.09 -6.70 0.46
N SER A 76 -1.20 -7.62 0.86
CA SER A 76 -0.87 -7.83 2.27
C SER A 76 -0.10 -6.65 2.88
N GLN A 77 0.66 -5.91 2.08
CA GLN A 77 1.31 -4.68 2.53
C GLN A 77 0.25 -3.61 2.85
N GLY A 78 -0.73 -3.41 1.95
CA GLY A 78 -1.81 -2.45 2.13
C GLY A 78 -2.72 -2.81 3.32
N VAL A 79 -3.19 -4.06 3.39
CA VAL A 79 -4.03 -4.53 4.50
C VAL A 79 -3.28 -4.45 5.83
N GLY A 80 -2.00 -4.84 5.86
CA GLY A 80 -1.17 -4.76 7.06
C GLY A 80 -1.02 -3.34 7.58
N VAL A 81 -0.72 -2.38 6.71
CA VAL A 81 -0.60 -0.97 7.09
C VAL A 81 -1.91 -0.40 7.61
N ALA A 82 -3.04 -0.73 6.97
CA ALA A 82 -4.33 -0.23 7.39
C ALA A 82 -4.79 -0.84 8.73
N LEU A 83 -4.48 -2.12 8.96
CA LEU A 83 -4.72 -2.79 10.25
C LEU A 83 -3.90 -2.15 11.37
N ASP A 84 -2.60 -1.94 11.17
CA ASP A 84 -1.69 -1.33 12.15
C ASP A 84 -2.16 0.10 12.51
N TYR A 85 -2.52 0.88 11.50
CA TYR A 85 -3.08 2.22 11.70
C TYR A 85 -4.40 2.18 12.48
N ALA A 86 -5.32 1.29 12.12
CA ALA A 86 -6.62 1.16 12.78
C ALA A 86 -6.47 0.81 14.26
N HIS A 87 -5.51 -0.06 14.61
CA HIS A 87 -5.21 -0.41 16.01
C HIS A 87 -4.72 0.80 16.81
N VAL A 88 -3.78 1.57 16.30
CA VAL A 88 -3.27 2.77 16.96
C VAL A 88 -4.35 3.84 17.07
N LYS A 89 -5.16 4.02 16.03
CA LYS A 89 -6.27 4.98 16.04
C LYS A 89 -7.33 4.63 17.10
N SER A 90 -7.68 3.36 17.24
CA SER A 90 -8.69 2.91 18.21
C SER A 90 -8.16 2.85 19.64
N ASN A 91 -6.86 2.84 19.82
CA ASN A 91 -6.19 2.75 21.12
C ASN A 91 -5.10 3.82 21.25
N PRO A 92 -5.47 5.10 21.50
CA PRO A 92 -4.50 6.18 21.65
C PRO A 92 -3.45 5.84 22.72
N GLY A 93 -2.17 5.97 22.37
CA GLY A 93 -1.04 5.62 23.22
C GLY A 93 -0.35 4.29 22.86
N LEU A 94 -0.97 3.43 22.06
CA LEU A 94 -0.27 2.29 21.49
C LEU A 94 0.72 2.75 20.39
N LYS A 95 1.82 2.00 20.28
CA LYS A 95 2.76 2.14 19.15
C LYS A 95 2.35 1.21 18.01
N PHE A 96 2.79 1.53 16.80
CA PHE A 96 2.68 0.61 15.67
C PHE A 96 3.37 -0.70 15.98
N PHE A 97 2.69 -1.82 15.65
CA PHE A 97 3.16 -3.16 15.99
C PHE A 97 3.80 -3.90 14.82
N THR A 98 3.66 -3.38 13.61
CA THR A 98 4.10 -4.01 12.36
C THR A 98 3.55 -5.44 12.22
N PRO A 99 2.38 -5.63 11.58
CA PRO A 99 1.83 -6.95 11.33
C PRO A 99 2.69 -7.76 10.36
N SER A 100 2.74 -9.07 10.53
CA SER A 100 3.41 -9.96 9.58
C SER A 100 2.68 -9.94 8.25
N ARG A 101 3.25 -9.22 7.30
CA ARG A 101 2.72 -9.07 5.94
C ARG A 101 2.81 -10.38 5.18
N LEU A 102 3.83 -11.19 5.48
CA LEU A 102 3.99 -12.50 4.88
C LEU A 102 2.93 -13.49 5.38
N PHE A 103 2.48 -13.37 6.64
CA PHE A 103 1.35 -14.14 7.17
C PHE A 103 0.06 -13.78 6.42
N ILE A 104 -0.25 -12.48 6.32
CA ILE A 104 -1.45 -12.01 5.58
C ILE A 104 -1.39 -12.49 4.13
N TYR A 105 -0.22 -12.41 3.47
CA TYR A 105 -0.03 -12.89 2.10
C TYR A 105 -0.24 -14.39 1.95
N PHE A 106 0.24 -15.19 2.92
CA PHE A 106 0.02 -16.63 2.93
C PHE A 106 -1.48 -16.94 3.05
N GLN A 107 -2.17 -16.30 4.00
CA GLN A 107 -3.58 -16.56 4.25
C GLN A 107 -4.50 -16.12 3.09
N GLY A 108 -4.22 -14.98 2.46
CA GLY A 108 -4.96 -14.54 1.26
C GLY A 108 -4.86 -15.54 0.12
N ARG A 109 -3.70 -16.22 -0.03
CA ARG A 109 -3.51 -17.27 -1.05
C ARG A 109 -4.07 -18.63 -0.64
N VAL A 110 -4.19 -18.90 0.67
CA VAL A 110 -4.94 -20.08 1.16
C VAL A 110 -6.40 -20.00 0.69
N ALA A 111 -7.01 -18.82 0.78
CA ALA A 111 -8.40 -18.62 0.38
C ALA A 111 -8.67 -19.01 -1.09
N ILE A 112 -7.67 -18.82 -1.96
CA ILE A 112 -7.78 -19.12 -3.41
C ILE A 112 -6.97 -20.36 -3.84
N GLY A 113 -6.44 -21.16 -2.90
CA GLY A 113 -5.73 -22.41 -3.18
C GLY A 113 -4.38 -22.27 -3.89
N THR A 114 -3.70 -21.11 -3.79
CA THR A 114 -2.50 -20.80 -4.59
C THR A 114 -1.23 -20.57 -3.76
N VAL A 115 -1.13 -21.16 -2.56
CA VAL A 115 0.01 -20.94 -1.63
C VAL A 115 1.37 -21.30 -2.22
N ASN A 116 1.41 -22.21 -3.18
CA ASN A 116 2.64 -22.66 -3.84
C ASN A 116 3.08 -21.76 -5.01
N GLN A 117 2.31 -20.69 -5.30
CA GLN A 117 2.56 -19.77 -6.40
C GLN A 117 2.62 -18.33 -5.86
N ASP A 118 3.46 -17.50 -6.46
CA ASP A 118 3.44 -16.05 -6.23
C ASP A 118 2.33 -15.40 -7.06
N SER A 119 1.07 -15.75 -6.72
CA SER A 119 -0.10 -15.43 -7.52
C SER A 119 -0.76 -14.09 -7.19
N GLY A 120 -0.33 -13.43 -6.09
CA GLY A 120 -1.14 -12.37 -5.51
C GLY A 120 -2.45 -12.91 -4.91
N CYS A 121 -3.35 -12.00 -4.53
CA CYS A 121 -4.71 -12.31 -4.05
C CYS A 121 -5.63 -11.09 -4.24
N GLN A 122 -6.91 -11.26 -3.93
CA GLN A 122 -7.86 -10.15 -3.83
C GLN A 122 -7.72 -9.45 -2.47
N ILE A 123 -8.07 -8.17 -2.40
CA ILE A 123 -8.09 -7.43 -1.11
C ILE A 123 -9.12 -8.07 -0.18
N ARG A 124 -10.28 -8.46 -0.70
CA ARG A 124 -11.33 -9.16 0.02
C ARG A 124 -10.81 -10.41 0.75
N ASP A 125 -10.03 -11.26 0.07
CA ASP A 125 -9.54 -12.51 0.65
C ASP A 125 -8.57 -12.25 1.81
N ALA A 126 -7.68 -11.27 1.64
CA ALA A 126 -6.78 -10.87 2.71
C ALA A 126 -7.51 -10.26 3.91
N ILE A 127 -8.56 -9.45 3.68
CA ILE A 127 -9.42 -8.89 4.73
C ILE A 127 -10.16 -10.03 5.45
N ALA A 128 -10.85 -10.90 4.73
CA ALA A 128 -11.61 -12.01 5.32
C ALA A 128 -10.71 -12.94 6.16
N ALA A 129 -9.51 -13.26 5.66
CA ALA A 129 -8.53 -14.02 6.41
C ALA A 129 -8.09 -13.29 7.69
N THR A 130 -7.86 -11.97 7.63
CA THR A 130 -7.46 -11.17 8.79
C THR A 130 -8.62 -10.93 9.76
N GLN A 131 -9.87 -10.92 9.31
CA GLN A 131 -11.05 -10.95 10.18
C GLN A 131 -11.13 -12.26 10.97
N LYS A 132 -10.87 -13.39 10.32
CA LYS A 132 -10.98 -14.72 10.93
C LYS A 132 -9.78 -15.06 11.81
N LEU A 133 -8.57 -14.77 11.36
CA LEU A 133 -7.32 -15.26 11.94
C LEU A 133 -6.49 -14.17 12.62
N GLY A 134 -6.75 -12.90 12.29
CA GLY A 134 -5.91 -11.77 12.69
C GLY A 134 -4.58 -11.70 11.92
N ALA A 135 -3.67 -10.90 12.47
CA ALA A 135 -2.29 -10.80 11.97
C ALA A 135 -1.30 -10.81 13.15
N PRO A 136 -0.29 -11.71 13.13
CA PRO A 136 0.71 -11.76 14.18
C PRO A 136 1.71 -10.63 14.03
N LEU A 137 2.53 -10.42 15.07
CA LEU A 137 3.68 -9.52 14.97
C LEU A 137 4.64 -9.99 13.87
N GLU A 138 5.23 -9.04 13.17
CA GLU A 138 6.29 -9.29 12.16
C GLU A 138 7.46 -10.09 12.76
N SER A 139 7.81 -9.86 14.04
CA SER A 139 8.89 -10.59 14.74
C SER A 139 8.64 -12.09 14.87
N LEU A 140 7.38 -12.56 14.88
CA LEU A 140 7.04 -13.97 14.95
C LEU A 140 7.03 -14.67 13.58
N TRP A 141 6.82 -13.93 12.51
CA TRP A 141 6.90 -14.41 11.14
C TRP A 141 7.42 -13.29 10.25
N PRO A 142 8.75 -13.08 10.24
CA PRO A 142 9.38 -11.97 9.53
C PRO A 142 9.17 -12.03 8.02
N TYR A 143 9.07 -10.86 7.39
CA TYR A 143 8.96 -10.73 5.95
C TYR A 143 10.26 -11.15 5.27
N ARG A 144 10.25 -12.34 4.69
CA ARG A 144 11.32 -12.91 3.88
C ARG A 144 10.70 -13.49 2.61
N GLU A 145 11.00 -12.91 1.47
CA GLU A 145 10.42 -13.30 0.18
C GLU A 145 10.58 -14.80 -0.11
N SER A 146 11.74 -15.39 0.20
CA SER A 146 12.00 -16.83 0.02
C SER A 146 11.08 -17.75 0.84
N LYS A 147 10.37 -17.20 1.84
CA LYS A 147 9.44 -17.95 2.70
C LYS A 147 7.98 -17.82 2.28
N PHE A 148 7.67 -17.19 1.14
CA PHE A 148 6.28 -16.93 0.75
C PHE A 148 5.41 -18.19 0.62
N LYS A 149 6.00 -19.36 0.30
CA LYS A 149 5.30 -20.66 0.24
C LYS A 149 5.20 -21.37 1.60
N ALA A 150 6.05 -20.98 2.55
CA ALA A 150 6.14 -21.70 3.80
C ALA A 150 4.94 -21.39 4.70
N LYS A 151 4.37 -22.42 5.32
CA LYS A 151 3.31 -22.28 6.31
C LYS A 151 3.85 -21.56 7.55
N PRO A 152 3.19 -20.51 8.05
CA PRO A 152 3.58 -19.86 9.30
C PRO A 152 3.56 -20.84 10.50
N PRO A 153 4.40 -20.63 11.51
CA PRO A 153 4.44 -21.50 12.71
C PRO A 153 3.20 -21.31 13.58
N THR A 154 2.86 -22.30 14.41
CA THR A 154 1.69 -22.29 15.30
C THR A 154 1.67 -21.05 16.20
N ALA A 155 2.83 -20.62 16.72
CA ALA A 155 2.93 -19.43 17.56
C ALA A 155 2.45 -18.15 16.82
N ALA A 156 2.67 -18.04 15.51
CA ALA A 156 2.16 -16.93 14.72
C ALA A 156 0.63 -16.94 14.65
N TYR A 157 0.00 -18.10 14.48
CA TYR A 157 -1.48 -18.21 14.50
C TYR A 157 -2.08 -17.84 15.86
N SER A 158 -1.48 -18.29 16.96
CA SER A 158 -1.96 -17.98 18.32
C SER A 158 -1.84 -16.48 18.62
N ASP A 159 -0.77 -15.84 18.18
CA ASP A 159 -0.57 -14.40 18.38
C ASP A 159 -1.47 -13.56 17.47
N ALA A 160 -1.75 -14.05 16.27
CA ALA A 160 -2.56 -13.34 15.26
C ALA A 160 -3.97 -12.98 15.78
N LEU A 161 -4.59 -13.87 16.54
CA LEU A 161 -5.94 -13.69 17.11
C LEU A 161 -6.07 -12.43 17.99
N LYS A 162 -4.98 -11.88 18.46
CA LYS A 162 -4.98 -10.63 19.25
C LYS A 162 -5.24 -9.37 18.40
N ARG A 163 -5.17 -9.47 17.06
CA ARG A 163 -5.20 -8.32 16.15
C ARG A 163 -6.01 -8.65 14.90
N GLN A 164 -7.33 -8.67 15.06
CA GLN A 164 -8.27 -8.95 13.99
C GLN A 164 -8.86 -7.66 13.43
N ILE A 165 -9.23 -7.67 12.16
CA ILE A 165 -10.13 -6.68 11.58
C ILE A 165 -11.54 -7.00 12.07
N ILE A 166 -12.23 -6.04 12.68
CA ILE A 166 -13.61 -6.22 13.15
C ILE A 166 -14.62 -5.88 12.07
N GLN A 167 -14.42 -4.75 11.36
CA GLN A 167 -15.29 -4.29 10.29
C GLN A 167 -14.48 -3.96 9.03
N ALA A 168 -15.07 -4.24 7.89
CA ALA A 168 -14.59 -3.81 6.60
C ALA A 168 -15.74 -3.28 5.75
N TYR A 169 -15.49 -2.19 5.03
CA TYR A 169 -16.48 -1.52 4.20
C TYR A 169 -15.91 -1.27 2.82
N LYS A 170 -16.68 -1.56 1.79
CA LYS A 170 -16.32 -1.26 0.40
C LYS A 170 -16.60 0.20 0.08
N ALA A 171 -15.59 0.94 -0.33
CA ALA A 171 -15.71 2.31 -0.83
C ALA A 171 -15.91 2.25 -2.35
N GLU A 172 -17.08 2.66 -2.84
CA GLU A 172 -17.46 2.50 -4.24
C GLU A 172 -17.16 3.74 -5.07
N THR A 173 -17.14 4.91 -4.43
CA THR A 173 -16.98 6.19 -5.09
C THR A 173 -15.75 6.95 -4.58
N LEU A 174 -15.28 7.93 -5.36
CA LEU A 174 -14.24 8.85 -4.90
C LEU A 174 -14.68 9.64 -3.66
N ASP A 175 -15.97 9.97 -3.55
CA ASP A 175 -16.51 10.64 -2.38
C ASP A 175 -16.49 9.74 -1.14
N ASP A 176 -16.72 8.42 -1.28
CA ASP A 176 -16.55 7.48 -0.17
C ASP A 176 -15.10 7.47 0.31
N VAL A 177 -14.14 7.48 -0.60
CA VAL A 177 -12.70 7.57 -0.26
C VAL A 177 -12.39 8.86 0.47
N LYS A 178 -12.84 10.02 -0.05
CA LYS A 178 -12.63 11.32 0.60
C LYS A 178 -13.28 11.37 1.98
N ARG A 179 -14.48 10.81 2.11
CA ARG A 179 -15.22 10.73 3.37
C ARG A 179 -14.51 9.86 4.39
N ALA A 180 -14.01 8.69 3.97
CA ALA A 180 -13.22 7.81 4.83
C ALA A 180 -11.97 8.53 5.35
N LEU A 181 -11.23 9.20 4.47
CA LEU A 181 -10.05 9.98 4.84
C LEU A 181 -10.39 11.15 5.77
N SER A 182 -11.55 11.81 5.55
CA SER A 182 -12.03 12.89 6.43
C SER A 182 -12.37 12.41 7.84
N LEU A 183 -12.64 11.11 8.00
CA LEU A 183 -12.79 10.41 9.27
C LEU A 183 -11.48 9.82 9.80
N ASP A 184 -10.34 10.21 9.23
CA ASP A 184 -9.02 9.63 9.53
C ASP A 184 -8.97 8.11 9.30
N LEU A 185 -9.57 7.60 8.21
CA LEU A 185 -9.55 6.20 7.81
C LEU A 185 -8.84 6.06 6.46
N PRO A 186 -7.64 5.47 6.41
CA PRO A 186 -6.96 5.19 5.15
C PRO A 186 -7.71 4.12 4.36
N VAL A 187 -7.57 4.15 3.03
CA VAL A 187 -8.30 3.27 2.12
C VAL A 187 -7.34 2.38 1.36
N VAL A 188 -7.41 1.07 1.59
CA VAL A 188 -6.69 0.07 0.77
C VAL A 188 -7.41 -0.05 -0.56
N PHE A 189 -6.68 0.07 -1.67
CA PHE A 189 -7.30 -0.05 -2.98
C PHE A 189 -6.40 -0.77 -3.97
N GLY A 190 -7.02 -1.45 -4.93
CA GLY A 190 -6.37 -2.08 -6.05
C GLY A 190 -6.80 -1.43 -7.36
N VAL A 191 -5.86 -1.30 -8.30
CA VAL A 191 -6.09 -0.64 -9.58
C VAL A 191 -5.15 -1.21 -10.65
N PRO A 192 -5.56 -1.25 -11.93
CA PRO A 192 -4.62 -1.51 -13.01
C PRO A 192 -3.52 -0.44 -13.03
N VAL A 193 -2.28 -0.86 -13.18
CA VAL A 193 -1.13 0.05 -13.30
C VAL A 193 -0.43 -0.13 -14.63
N TYR A 194 0.26 0.93 -15.06
CA TYR A 194 0.94 1.04 -16.33
C TYR A 194 2.43 1.28 -16.08
N ARG A 195 3.27 1.06 -17.10
CA ARG A 195 4.72 1.14 -16.95
C ARG A 195 5.19 2.47 -16.35
N SER A 196 4.49 3.55 -16.64
CA SER A 196 4.78 4.90 -16.12
C SER A 196 4.85 4.98 -14.58
N ILE A 197 4.25 4.04 -13.84
CA ILE A 197 4.39 3.98 -12.37
C ILE A 197 5.84 3.68 -11.95
N MET A 198 6.61 2.95 -12.78
CA MET A 198 8.00 2.59 -12.51
C MET A 198 8.95 3.78 -12.63
N ASP A 199 8.56 4.82 -13.38
CA ASP A 199 9.38 5.99 -13.68
C ASP A 199 9.21 7.11 -12.64
N LEU A 200 8.38 6.88 -11.61
CA LEU A 200 8.15 7.87 -10.54
C LEU A 200 9.38 7.98 -9.64
N SER A 201 9.73 9.22 -9.31
CA SER A 201 10.92 9.58 -8.54
C SER A 201 10.60 10.68 -7.51
N TRP A 202 11.57 11.08 -6.72
CA TRP A 202 11.42 12.16 -5.75
C TRP A 202 10.94 13.48 -6.39
N PHE A 203 11.44 13.81 -7.56
CA PHE A 203 11.10 15.06 -8.25
C PHE A 203 9.87 14.94 -9.14
N ASN A 204 9.61 13.74 -9.67
CA ASN A 204 8.44 13.43 -10.48
C ASN A 204 7.67 12.26 -9.84
N TYR A 205 6.77 12.57 -8.90
CA TYR A 205 5.99 11.58 -8.14
C TYR A 205 4.48 11.68 -8.42
N THR A 206 4.09 12.39 -9.47
CA THR A 206 2.69 12.42 -9.94
C THR A 206 2.49 11.32 -10.98
N LEU A 207 1.56 10.39 -10.71
CA LEU A 207 1.21 9.32 -11.63
C LEU A 207 0.58 9.93 -12.90
N PRO A 208 1.17 9.77 -14.08
CA PRO A 208 0.56 10.27 -15.30
C PRO A 208 -0.66 9.43 -15.69
N MET A 209 -1.59 10.03 -16.43
CA MET A 209 -2.62 9.27 -17.12
C MET A 209 -1.97 8.37 -18.17
N PRO A 210 -2.39 7.09 -18.30
CA PRO A 210 -1.80 6.20 -19.27
C PRO A 210 -2.05 6.71 -20.70
N ALA A 211 -1.03 6.62 -21.54
CA ALA A 211 -1.14 6.93 -22.96
C ALA A 211 -2.16 6.02 -23.66
N LYS A 212 -2.72 6.46 -24.79
CA LYS A 212 -3.78 5.75 -25.52
C LYS A 212 -3.46 4.27 -25.80
N ASN A 213 -2.20 3.96 -26.07
CA ASN A 213 -1.73 2.61 -26.43
C ASN A 213 -0.85 1.98 -25.35
N GLU A 214 -0.75 2.58 -24.17
CA GLU A 214 0.04 2.02 -23.08
C GLU A 214 -0.64 0.78 -22.51
N ARG A 215 0.11 -0.32 -22.42
CA ARG A 215 -0.41 -1.58 -21.88
C ARG A 215 -0.26 -1.59 -20.37
N SER A 216 -1.29 -2.10 -19.68
CA SER A 216 -1.18 -2.39 -18.25
C SER A 216 -0.06 -3.42 -18.01
N VAL A 217 0.73 -3.17 -16.96
CA VAL A 217 1.76 -4.11 -16.50
C VAL A 217 1.26 -5.02 -15.39
N GLY A 218 0.04 -4.82 -14.92
CA GLY A 218 -0.62 -5.68 -13.92
C GLY A 218 -1.54 -4.91 -13.00
N GLY A 219 -2.02 -5.59 -11.98
CA GLY A 219 -2.85 -5.02 -10.92
C GLY A 219 -2.04 -4.80 -9.63
N HIS A 220 -2.12 -3.61 -9.06
CA HIS A 220 -1.37 -3.23 -7.87
C HIS A 220 -2.26 -2.72 -6.75
N ALA A 221 -2.01 -3.16 -5.52
CA ALA A 221 -2.69 -2.66 -4.34
C ALA A 221 -1.81 -1.65 -3.60
N MET A 222 -2.42 -0.54 -3.19
CA MET A 222 -1.80 0.58 -2.50
C MET A 222 -2.77 1.13 -1.43
N VAL A 223 -2.38 2.19 -0.73
CA VAL A 223 -3.23 2.83 0.29
C VAL A 223 -3.38 4.31 0.00
N VAL A 224 -4.63 4.78 -0.14
CA VAL A 224 -4.89 6.21 -0.14
C VAL A 224 -4.79 6.72 1.29
N VAL A 225 -3.90 7.68 1.52
CA VAL A 225 -3.62 8.27 2.83
C VAL A 225 -3.93 9.76 2.90
N GLY A 226 -4.49 10.31 1.84
CA GLY A 226 -4.90 11.70 1.80
C GLY A 226 -5.42 12.13 0.43
N TYR A 227 -5.88 13.37 0.37
CA TYR A 227 -6.30 14.02 -0.87
C TYR A 227 -6.24 15.54 -0.74
N ARG A 228 -6.25 16.22 -1.88
CA ARG A 228 -6.38 17.67 -1.99
C ARG A 228 -7.36 18.00 -3.11
N ASN A 229 -8.42 18.75 -2.80
CA ASN A 229 -9.39 19.19 -3.81
C ASN A 229 -8.79 20.31 -4.69
N SER A 230 -7.94 21.15 -4.12
CA SER A 230 -7.34 22.32 -4.81
C SER A 230 -6.62 21.97 -6.11
N ASP A 231 -6.01 20.79 -6.21
CA ASP A 231 -5.30 20.30 -7.39
C ASP A 231 -5.81 18.92 -7.88
N SER A 232 -6.94 18.45 -7.31
CA SER A 232 -7.59 17.19 -7.69
C SER A 232 -6.69 15.96 -7.58
N MET A 233 -5.92 15.84 -6.48
CA MET A 233 -4.96 14.76 -6.27
C MET A 233 -5.30 13.90 -5.05
N LEU A 234 -5.16 12.58 -5.20
CA LEU A 234 -5.03 11.64 -4.09
C LEU A 234 -3.55 11.55 -3.68
N ILE A 235 -3.30 11.42 -2.37
CA ILE A 235 -1.99 11.08 -1.81
C ILE A 235 -1.99 9.59 -1.56
N VAL A 236 -1.15 8.86 -2.33
CA VAL A 236 -1.12 7.41 -2.33
C VAL A 236 0.20 6.92 -1.75
N ARG A 237 0.11 6.04 -0.76
CA ARG A 237 1.22 5.30 -0.17
C ARG A 237 1.42 4.00 -0.93
N ASN A 238 2.65 3.77 -1.38
CA ASN A 238 3.08 2.52 -2.01
C ASN A 238 3.82 1.60 -1.00
N SER A 239 4.21 0.41 -1.45
CA SER A 239 4.98 -0.59 -0.70
C SER A 239 6.31 -0.94 -1.38
N TRP A 240 7.03 0.06 -1.89
CA TRP A 240 8.31 -0.09 -2.59
C TRP A 240 9.44 0.70 -1.91
N SER A 241 9.49 0.66 -0.58
CA SER A 241 10.35 1.43 0.32
C SER A 241 10.13 2.94 0.30
N SER A 242 10.75 3.64 1.25
CA SER A 242 10.74 5.11 1.30
C SER A 242 11.61 5.77 0.21
N ASN A 243 12.42 4.98 -0.51
CA ASN A 243 13.27 5.50 -1.59
C ASN A 243 12.53 5.65 -2.92
N TRP A 244 11.34 5.04 -3.05
CA TRP A 244 10.51 5.17 -4.25
C TRP A 244 9.60 6.40 -4.16
N GLY A 245 9.39 7.07 -5.30
CA GLY A 245 8.55 8.25 -5.35
C GLY A 245 9.00 9.31 -4.36
N ARG A 246 8.08 10.01 -3.71
CA ARG A 246 8.40 10.98 -2.67
C ARG A 246 8.19 10.37 -1.29
N SER A 247 9.25 9.86 -0.68
CA SER A 247 9.21 9.14 0.60
C SER A 247 8.20 7.98 0.61
N GLY A 248 8.21 7.15 -0.45
CA GLY A 248 7.30 6.02 -0.61
C GLY A 248 5.87 6.37 -1.02
N HIS A 249 5.64 7.61 -1.46
CA HIS A 249 4.32 8.11 -1.86
C HIS A 249 4.34 8.68 -3.27
N MET A 250 3.15 8.70 -3.88
CA MET A 250 2.87 9.40 -5.13
C MET A 250 1.60 10.23 -5.03
N LEU A 251 1.43 11.16 -5.96
CA LEU A 251 0.15 11.82 -6.24
C LEU A 251 -0.54 11.07 -7.38
N MET A 252 -1.82 10.78 -7.20
CA MET A 252 -2.65 10.17 -8.24
C MET A 252 -3.80 11.12 -8.56
N PRO A 253 -3.95 11.55 -9.84
CA PRO A 253 -5.07 12.42 -10.22
C PRO A 253 -6.43 11.78 -9.94
N PHE A 254 -7.43 12.57 -9.53
CA PHE A 254 -8.81 12.09 -9.44
C PHE A 254 -9.32 11.52 -10.77
N GLU A 255 -8.81 12.06 -11.90
CA GLU A 255 -9.11 11.53 -13.23
C GLU A 255 -8.70 10.07 -13.38
N TYR A 256 -7.53 9.66 -12.82
CA TYR A 256 -7.09 8.27 -12.85
C TYR A 256 -8.07 7.36 -12.10
N TRP A 257 -8.50 7.77 -10.89
CA TRP A 257 -9.52 7.06 -10.15
C TRP A 257 -10.81 6.92 -10.97
N ASN A 258 -11.34 8.02 -11.48
CA ASN A 258 -12.60 8.05 -12.22
C ASN A 258 -12.55 7.18 -13.49
N LYS A 259 -11.43 7.21 -14.23
CA LYS A 259 -11.22 6.39 -15.42
C LYS A 259 -11.27 4.90 -15.12
N PHE A 260 -10.70 4.47 -13.99
CA PHE A 260 -10.59 3.07 -13.62
C PHE A 260 -11.54 2.64 -12.50
N GLN A 261 -12.49 3.49 -12.09
CA GLN A 261 -13.38 3.24 -10.96
C GLN A 261 -14.08 1.87 -11.02
N ARG A 262 -14.54 1.43 -12.19
CA ARG A 262 -15.19 0.12 -12.37
C ARG A 262 -14.23 -1.08 -12.23
N GLN A 263 -12.93 -0.83 -12.30
CA GLN A 263 -11.88 -1.82 -12.14
C GLN A 263 -11.17 -1.67 -10.79
N THR A 264 -11.50 -0.62 -10.03
CA THR A 264 -10.91 -0.34 -8.73
C THR A 264 -11.68 -1.09 -7.65
N ASP A 265 -10.93 -1.69 -6.74
CA ASP A 265 -11.45 -2.39 -5.56
C ASP A 265 -10.90 -1.67 -4.33
N ALA A 266 -11.77 -1.03 -3.53
CA ALA A 266 -11.35 -0.14 -2.45
C ALA A 266 -12.05 -0.47 -1.13
N TRP A 267 -11.28 -0.52 -0.04
CA TRP A 267 -11.71 -0.99 1.26
C TRP A 267 -11.23 -0.12 2.40
N VAL A 268 -12.15 0.16 3.30
CA VAL A 268 -11.89 0.77 4.61
C VAL A 268 -11.98 -0.31 5.66
N ILE A 269 -10.98 -0.43 6.53
CA ILE A 269 -10.98 -1.40 7.62
C ILE A 269 -10.96 -0.72 8.99
N SER A 270 -11.60 -1.36 9.97
CA SER A 270 -11.67 -0.91 11.35
C SER A 270 -11.46 -2.08 12.32
N VAL A 271 -10.88 -1.79 13.48
CA VAL A 271 -10.73 -2.74 14.61
C VAL A 271 -11.71 -2.43 15.75
N ALA A 272 -12.64 -1.51 15.51
CA ALA A 272 -13.74 -1.19 16.42
C ALA A 272 -15.09 -1.38 15.70
N GLU A 273 -16.15 -1.63 16.48
CA GLU A 273 -17.54 -1.78 16.01
C GLU A 273 -18.18 -0.44 15.61
#